data_9b1828862e86c486973c3fd2d67a488a
#
_entry.id   9b1828862e86c486973c3fd2d67a488a
#
_cell.length_a   1.000
_cell.length_b   1.000
_cell.length_c   1.000
_cell.angle_alpha   90.00
_cell.angle_beta   90.00
_cell.angle_gamma   90.00
#
_symmetry.space_group_name_H-M   'P 1'
#
loop_
_entity.id
_entity.type
_entity.pdbx_description
1 polymer ?
#
loop_
_entity_poly.entity_id
_entity_poly.type
_entity_poly.pdbx_seq_one_letter_code
_entity_poly.pdbx_strand_id
1 'polypeptide(L)' 'MILNDLLIKLKVFEKTMAAAINMEVVKKDNWQTHKIQDGDKVEFLQFVGGG' A
#
# COMPACT_ATOMS: atom_id res chain seq x y z
N MET A 1 -7.95 -5.03 8.07
CA MET A 1 -8.13 -4.14 6.91
C MET A 1 -7.26 -4.64 5.76
N ILE A 2 -7.78 -4.61 4.57
CA ILE A 2 -7.02 -5.04 3.40
C ILE A 2 -6.18 -3.86 2.89
N LEU A 3 -4.96 -4.15 2.46
CA LEU A 3 -4.05 -3.11 2.02
C LEU A 3 -4.66 -2.21 0.94
N ASN A 4 -5.36 -2.83 -0.01
CA ASN A 4 -6.01 -2.06 -1.06
C ASN A 4 -6.99 -1.03 -0.48
N ASP A 5 -7.76 -1.43 0.51
CA ASP A 5 -8.72 -0.53 1.16
C ASP A 5 -8.03 0.60 1.90
N LEU A 6 -6.91 0.30 2.53
CA LEU A 6 -6.15 1.32 3.24
C LEU A 6 -5.65 2.40 2.28
N LEU A 7 -5.12 1.99 1.15
CA LEU A 7 -4.60 2.94 0.18
C LEU A 7 -5.69 3.81 -0.41
N ILE A 8 -6.88 3.23 -0.61
CA ILE A 8 -8.02 3.99 -1.09
C ILE A 8 -8.48 4.98 -0.02
N LYS A 9 -8.52 4.54 1.23
CA LYS A 9 -8.93 5.38 2.34
C LYS A 9 -8.01 6.58 2.51
N LEU A 10 -6.73 6.38 2.29
CA LEU A 10 -5.73 7.46 2.38
C LEU A 10 -5.67 8.29 1.11
N LYS A 11 -6.44 7.91 0.09
CA LYS A 11 -6.47 8.61 -1.20
C LYS A 11 -5.12 8.63 -1.89
N VAL A 12 -4.34 7.59 -1.68
CA VAL A 12 -3.03 7.47 -2.31
C VAL A 12 -2.94 6.27 -3.25
N PHE A 13 -4.05 5.59 -3.45
CA PHE A 13 -4.06 4.36 -4.25
C PHE A 13 -3.48 4.58 -5.64
N GLU A 14 -3.92 5.63 -6.32
CA GLU A 14 -3.49 5.89 -7.69
C GLU A 14 -2.04 6.33 -7.76
N LYS A 15 -1.52 6.87 -6.68
CA LYS A 15 -0.15 7.38 -6.65
C LYS A 15 0.84 6.38 -6.11
N THR A 16 0.35 5.28 -5.57
CA THR A 16 1.23 4.29 -4.94
C THR A 16 1.80 3.36 -5.98
N MET A 17 3.11 3.29 -6.04
CA MET A 17 3.83 2.42 -6.97
C MET A 17 4.15 1.08 -6.34
N ALA A 18 4.47 1.07 -5.07
CA ALA A 18 4.82 -0.13 -4.35
C ALA A 18 4.44 0.04 -2.89
N ALA A 19 4.19 -1.06 -2.23
CA ALA A 19 3.88 -1.05 -0.81
C ALA A 19 4.67 -2.14 -0.11
N ALA A 20 4.96 -1.92 1.16
CA ALA A 20 5.65 -2.91 1.98
C ALA A 20 4.97 -2.98 3.34
N ILE A 21 4.82 -4.19 3.83
CA ILE A 21 4.26 -4.44 5.15
C ILE A 21 5.34 -5.10 5.97
N ASN A 22 5.73 -4.46 7.07
CA ASN A 22 6.80 -4.97 7.93
C ASN A 22 8.06 -5.26 7.12
N MET A 23 8.40 -4.34 6.22
CA MET A 23 9.60 -4.42 5.38
C MET A 23 9.52 -5.48 4.29
N GLU A 24 8.35 -6.07 4.08
CA GLU A 24 8.16 -7.05 3.03
C GLU A 24 7.35 -6.43 1.89
N VAL A 25 7.94 -6.40 0.71
CA VAL A 25 7.28 -5.77 -0.45
C VAL A 25 6.06 -6.59 -0.88
N VAL A 26 4.95 -5.90 -1.06
CA VAL A 26 3.71 -6.50 -1.51
C VAL A 26 3.39 -5.96 -2.90
N LYS A 27 3.35 -6.83 -3.87
CA LYS A 27 3.07 -6.43 -5.24
C LYS A 27 1.63 -5.94 -5.37
N LYS A 28 1.42 -5.03 -6.31
CA LYS A 28 0.10 -4.45 -6.52
C LYS A 28 -0.97 -5.51 -6.74
N ASP A 29 -0.63 -6.59 -7.42
CA ASP A 29 -1.56 -7.67 -7.69
C ASP A 29 -2.08 -8.31 -6.40
N ASN A 30 -1.33 -8.20 -5.31
CA ASN A 30 -1.71 -8.80 -4.05
C ASN A 30 -2.33 -7.83 -3.07
N TRP A 31 -2.47 -6.56 -3.44
CA TRP A 31 -3.02 -5.57 -2.53
C TRP A 31 -4.47 -5.87 -2.16
N GLN A 32 -5.21 -6.47 -3.05
CA GLN A 32 -6.62 -6.75 -2.82
C GLN A 32 -6.84 -7.93 -1.87
N THR A 33 -5.81 -8.73 -1.66
CA THR A 33 -5.91 -9.89 -0.81
C THR A 33 -5.04 -9.83 0.42
N HIS A 34 -4.14 -8.87 0.48
CA HIS A 34 -3.21 -8.76 1.60
C HIS A 34 -3.88 -8.09 2.79
N LYS A 35 -3.98 -8.81 3.89
CA LYS A 35 -4.61 -8.29 5.10
C LYS A 35 -3.57 -7.60 5.99
N ILE A 36 -3.97 -6.47 6.54
CA ILE A 36 -3.15 -5.70 7.45
C ILE A 36 -3.76 -5.80 8.84
N GLN A 37 -2.93 -5.98 9.85
CA GLN A 37 -3.38 -6.06 11.23
C GLN A 37 -2.83 -4.90 12.04
N ASP A 38 -3.41 -4.70 13.22
CA ASP A 38 -2.92 -3.68 14.12
C ASP A 38 -1.46 -3.96 14.46
N GLY A 39 -0.65 -2.91 14.42
CA GLY A 39 0.76 -3.06 14.71
C GLY A 39 1.62 -3.29 13.49
N ASP A 40 1.01 -3.58 12.35
CA ASP A 40 1.78 -3.74 11.13
C ASP A 40 2.33 -2.39 10.68
N LYS A 41 3.59 -2.42 10.26
CA LYS A 41 4.21 -1.22 9.72
C LYS A 41 3.97 -1.18 8.22
N VAL A 42 3.21 -0.21 7.77
CA VAL A 42 2.87 -0.08 6.35
C VAL A 42 3.69 1.06 5.76
N GLU A 43 4.42 0.74 4.70
CA GLU A 43 5.17 1.76 3.96
C GLU A 43 4.76 1.66 2.50
N PHE A 44 4.70 2.79 1.84
CA PHE A 44 4.39 2.78 0.42
C PHE A 44 5.17 3.87 -0.30
N LEU A 45 5.57 3.54 -1.51
CA LEU A 45 6.32 4.45 -2.36
C LEU A 45 5.34 5.10 -3.31
N GLN A 46 5.23 6.40 -3.23
CA GLN A 46 4.32 7.14 -4.07
C GLN A 46 5.03 7.64 -5.31
N PHE A 47 4.27 7.78 -6.36
CA PHE A 47 4.76 8.39 -7.59
C PHE A 47 4.86 9.89 -7.38
N VAL A 48 6.07 10.40 -7.39
CA VAL A 48 6.31 11.82 -7.28
C VAL A 48 6.71 12.31 -8.66
N GLY A 49 5.85 12.11 -9.58
CA GLY A 49 6.16 12.49 -10.92
C GLY A 49 6.09 13.99 -11.07
N GLY A 50 7.08 14.57 -11.59
CA GLY A 50 7.08 15.96 -11.91
C GLY A 50 6.10 16.26 -13.01
N GLY A 51 5.08 15.74 -12.83
CA GLY A 51 4.13 15.97 -13.87
C GLY A 51 3.61 15.74 -14.63
#